data_065d361b023bfd8f7f97e888c6176c89
#
_entry.id   065d361b023bfd8f7f97e888c6176c89
#
_cell.length_a   1.000
_cell.length_b   1.000
_cell.length_c   1.000
_cell.angle_alpha   90.00
_cell.angle_beta   90.00
_cell.angle_gamma   90.00
#
_symmetry.space_group_name_H-M   'P 1'
#
loop_
_entity.id
_entity.type
_entity.pdbx_description
1 polymer ?
#
loop_
_entity_poly.entity_id
_entity_poly.type
_entity_poly.pdbx_seq_one_letter_code
_entity_poly.pdbx_strand_id
1 'polypeptide(L)'
;MIRGAAILFAGVLVAAPLPSPLSPADAQKAFEVVPGLRVELVAAEPLVASPCAIAFDTQGRLFVAENRGYPIGPKEGEKPAGVIALLEDTDGDGQMDKRTVFADGLTFPNGVLPWGGGLIVTCAPDVLFLKDNDGDGVADERKVLLTGFATTGSTQLRVNSPTVGPWDGKIYLAAGLSGGTVTCPSHPERPPLKMTSDIRFDPQTLEVELVDGKSQYGMSFDVFGNRFICMNRVPVQHVAFQSKWLKRNPRLAFSETVQDCNERNAFNGINGGHDGVRLFPISSNITTADGHAGSFSAACGVKIWQGKSLLTPECAAAIFSCDPTGNLVHADQLVAKGATFVASPLYQGREFLASRDDWFRPVFLAKGPEGAMYVADMYRKVIEHPDYLPEEVRKHTDFETGKTMGRIWRVRAAKEPDSSSVALASFSSLPDLALPKIIRAGDDDSATGTQYLAQAAWSYAEDKWMRNGILSGIGGREQAFLQVLLADMPADAKVGAGMAEVLAYLGGSMKKPSELEVAGAAPEALRLALLSGYLTSHKPAGLPSAFQSLLDASPEVATDKSKTIEARSVAVKLMARLPCERSGQALLTLALDDAQPD
;
A
#
# COMPACT_ATOMS: atom_id res chain seq x y z
N MET A 1 26.83 -48.22 -26.32
CA MET A 1 27.44 -46.88 -26.35
C MET A 1 26.48 -45.95 -25.63
N ILE A 2 26.72 -45.71 -24.34
CA ILE A 2 25.92 -44.81 -23.49
C ILE A 2 26.69 -43.50 -23.44
N ARG A 3 26.13 -42.46 -24.02
CA ARG A 3 26.70 -41.10 -23.92
C ARG A 3 26.24 -40.48 -22.58
N GLY A 4 27.19 -40.32 -21.66
CA GLY A 4 26.99 -39.59 -20.43
C GLY A 4 26.86 -38.09 -20.73
N ALA A 5 25.74 -37.49 -20.34
CA ALA A 5 25.56 -36.04 -20.30
C ALA A 5 26.20 -35.53 -19.00
N ALA A 6 27.25 -34.74 -19.12
CA ALA A 6 27.84 -34.02 -18.00
C ALA A 6 26.91 -32.85 -17.66
N ILE A 7 26.27 -32.88 -16.48
CA ILE A 7 25.54 -31.76 -15.92
C ILE A 7 26.59 -30.84 -15.29
N LEU A 8 26.84 -29.70 -15.92
CA LEU A 8 27.61 -28.60 -15.32
C LEU A 8 26.75 -27.98 -14.22
N PHE A 9 27.08 -28.28 -12.98
CA PHE A 9 26.65 -27.49 -11.84
C PHE A 9 27.40 -26.15 -11.90
N ALA A 10 26.73 -25.07 -12.32
CA ALA A 10 27.19 -23.72 -12.09
C ALA A 10 27.11 -23.48 -10.57
N GLY A 11 28.19 -23.69 -9.86
CA GLY A 11 28.30 -23.33 -8.45
C GLY A 11 28.16 -21.83 -8.35
N VAL A 12 27.14 -21.37 -7.62
CA VAL A 12 27.04 -19.99 -7.16
C VAL A 12 28.24 -19.80 -6.23
N LEU A 13 29.25 -19.08 -6.69
CA LEU A 13 30.34 -18.59 -5.87
C LEU A 13 29.72 -17.61 -4.85
N VAL A 14 29.44 -18.08 -3.65
CA VAL A 14 29.13 -17.20 -2.52
C VAL A 14 30.42 -16.44 -2.24
N ALA A 15 30.44 -15.14 -2.57
CA ALA A 15 31.59 -14.29 -2.26
C ALA A 15 31.84 -14.30 -0.74
N ALA A 16 33.11 -14.34 -0.36
CA ALA A 16 33.49 -14.25 1.05
C ALA A 16 32.90 -12.95 1.66
N PRO A 17 32.44 -13.01 2.94
CA PRO A 17 31.94 -11.81 3.60
C PRO A 17 33.00 -10.71 3.59
N LEU A 18 32.56 -9.49 3.22
CA LEU A 18 33.42 -8.31 3.25
C LEU A 18 33.78 -7.95 4.71
N PRO A 19 34.98 -7.46 4.99
CA PRO A 19 35.28 -6.90 6.30
C PRO A 19 34.38 -5.70 6.55
N SER A 20 33.70 -5.63 7.69
CA SER A 20 32.76 -4.55 8.00
C SER A 20 33.01 -3.98 9.40
N PRO A 21 32.66 -2.68 9.64
CA PRO A 21 32.06 -1.74 8.67
C PRO A 21 33.03 -1.31 7.58
N LEU A 22 32.52 -1.11 6.37
CA LEU A 22 33.33 -0.60 5.26
C LEU A 22 33.52 0.93 5.37
N SER A 23 34.62 1.47 4.82
CA SER A 23 34.71 2.91 4.56
C SER A 23 33.60 3.35 3.59
N PRO A 24 33.17 4.63 3.58
CA PRO A 24 32.18 5.10 2.62
C PRO A 24 32.57 4.83 1.16
N ALA A 25 33.84 5.00 0.81
CA ALA A 25 34.36 4.74 -0.53
C ALA A 25 34.33 3.23 -0.91
N ASP A 26 34.56 2.33 0.05
CA ASP A 26 34.51 0.90 -0.22
C ASP A 26 33.06 0.38 -0.23
N ALA A 27 32.19 0.92 0.62
CA ALA A 27 30.76 0.64 0.57
C ALA A 27 30.13 1.08 -0.76
N GLN A 28 30.56 2.21 -1.33
CA GLN A 28 30.12 2.65 -2.65
C GLN A 28 30.48 1.62 -3.75
N LYS A 29 31.63 0.99 -3.67
CA LYS A 29 32.05 -0.07 -4.60
C LYS A 29 31.30 -1.40 -4.41
N ALA A 30 30.69 -1.61 -3.23
CA ALA A 30 29.92 -2.80 -2.92
C ALA A 30 28.50 -2.80 -3.53
N PHE A 31 28.05 -1.70 -4.09
CA PHE A 31 26.75 -1.61 -4.74
C PHE A 31 26.72 -2.27 -6.13
N GLU A 32 25.62 -2.95 -6.39
CA GLU A 32 25.13 -3.25 -7.73
C GLU A 32 23.86 -2.42 -7.97
N VAL A 33 23.89 -1.59 -9.00
CA VAL A 33 22.75 -0.79 -9.46
C VAL A 33 22.42 -1.18 -10.89
N VAL A 34 21.16 -0.99 -11.31
CA VAL A 34 20.77 -1.30 -12.69
C VAL A 34 21.59 -0.51 -13.72
N PRO A 35 21.83 -1.08 -14.92
CA PRO A 35 22.62 -0.43 -15.96
C PRO A 35 22.09 0.96 -16.31
N GLY A 36 23.00 1.90 -16.57
CA GLY A 36 22.65 3.27 -16.90
C GLY A 36 22.53 4.20 -15.70
N LEU A 37 22.56 3.67 -14.48
CA LEU A 37 22.59 4.45 -13.24
C LEU A 37 23.94 4.35 -12.52
N ARG A 38 24.19 5.28 -11.61
CA ARG A 38 25.32 5.30 -10.69
C ARG A 38 24.85 5.68 -9.29
N VAL A 39 25.60 5.22 -8.29
CA VAL A 39 25.43 5.57 -6.88
C VAL A 39 26.53 6.53 -6.47
N GLU A 40 26.16 7.62 -5.81
CA GLU A 40 27.09 8.65 -5.33
C GLU A 40 26.90 8.82 -3.83
N LEU A 41 27.98 9.06 -3.10
CA LEU A 41 27.90 9.44 -1.69
C LEU A 41 27.46 10.90 -1.59
N VAL A 42 26.48 11.18 -0.73
CA VAL A 42 26.01 12.53 -0.42
C VAL A 42 26.47 12.98 0.96
N ALA A 43 26.34 12.10 1.95
CA ALA A 43 26.83 12.34 3.30
C ALA A 43 27.16 11.00 3.98
N ALA A 44 28.13 11.04 4.87
CA ALA A 44 28.51 9.91 5.70
C ALA A 44 28.82 10.38 7.13
N GLU A 45 29.08 9.44 8.01
CA GLU A 45 29.66 9.74 9.33
C GLU A 45 30.96 10.56 9.21
N PRO A 46 31.21 11.59 10.02
CA PRO A 46 30.41 12.01 11.18
C PRO A 46 29.31 13.02 10.90
N LEU A 47 29.09 13.44 9.62
CA LEU A 47 28.07 14.43 9.28
C LEU A 47 26.64 13.91 9.50
N VAL A 48 26.42 12.62 9.39
CA VAL A 48 25.12 11.98 9.59
C VAL A 48 25.25 10.72 10.41
N ALA A 49 24.26 10.44 11.28
CA ALA A 49 24.22 9.24 12.08
C ALA A 49 22.81 8.68 12.21
N SER A 50 22.63 7.38 11.90
CA SER A 50 21.34 6.68 11.97
C SER A 50 20.18 7.41 11.27
N PRO A 51 20.33 7.85 10.01
CA PRO A 51 19.27 8.52 9.28
C PRO A 51 18.10 7.57 9.04
N CYS A 52 16.90 7.97 9.39
CA CYS A 52 15.69 7.16 9.17
C CYS A 52 14.66 7.83 8.26
N ALA A 53 14.71 9.15 8.11
CA ALA A 53 13.92 9.89 7.14
C ALA A 53 14.68 11.14 6.69
N ILE A 54 14.47 11.56 5.44
CA ILE A 54 15.12 12.71 4.83
C ILE A 54 14.13 13.52 4.00
N ALA A 55 14.30 14.82 3.95
CA ALA A 55 13.51 15.71 3.10
C ALA A 55 14.32 16.93 2.67
N PHE A 56 14.05 17.40 1.46
CA PHE A 56 14.58 18.66 0.95
C PHE A 56 13.57 19.79 1.11
N ASP A 57 14.03 20.95 1.53
CA ASP A 57 13.21 22.15 1.45
C ASP A 57 13.26 22.79 0.05
N THR A 58 12.55 23.90 -0.10
CA THR A 58 12.49 24.65 -1.37
C THR A 58 13.81 25.33 -1.77
N GLN A 59 14.76 25.41 -0.85
CA GLN A 59 16.11 25.96 -1.08
C GLN A 59 17.11 24.86 -1.43
N GLY A 60 16.69 23.58 -1.41
CA GLY A 60 17.56 22.43 -1.67
C GLY A 60 18.38 21.98 -0.47
N ARG A 61 18.12 22.53 0.74
CA ARG A 61 18.78 22.10 1.97
C ARG A 61 18.20 20.76 2.41
N LEU A 62 19.05 19.87 2.92
CA LEU A 62 18.68 18.51 3.29
C LEU A 62 18.47 18.37 4.80
N PHE A 63 17.23 18.11 5.21
CA PHE A 63 16.89 17.78 6.59
C PHE A 63 16.87 16.28 6.80
N VAL A 64 17.50 15.83 7.89
CA VAL A 64 17.67 14.42 8.24
C VAL A 64 17.12 14.16 9.62
N ALA A 65 16.17 13.26 9.74
CA ALA A 65 15.76 12.69 11.02
C ALA A 65 16.74 11.58 11.41
N GLU A 66 17.53 11.83 12.45
CA GLU A 66 18.53 10.90 12.98
C GLU A 66 17.97 10.19 14.21
N ASN A 67 17.57 8.93 14.06
CA ASN A 67 17.03 8.11 15.14
C ASN A 67 18.16 7.42 15.93
N ARG A 68 18.99 8.21 16.60
CA ARG A 68 20.18 7.74 17.31
C ARG A 68 19.88 6.86 18.53
N GLY A 69 18.65 6.94 19.06
CA GLY A 69 18.16 6.11 20.14
C GLY A 69 17.65 4.73 19.71
N TYR A 70 17.54 4.46 18.39
CA TYR A 70 17.09 3.17 17.88
C TYR A 70 18.06 2.04 18.24
N PRO A 71 17.58 0.83 18.61
CA PRO A 71 16.18 0.40 18.71
C PRO A 71 15.56 0.58 20.11
N ILE A 72 16.34 0.77 21.14
CA ILE A 72 15.90 0.64 22.53
C ILE A 72 15.45 1.97 23.12
N GLY A 73 16.09 3.08 22.70
CA GLY A 73 15.85 4.41 23.22
C GLY A 73 16.71 4.76 24.43
N PRO A 74 16.50 5.96 24.99
CA PRO A 74 17.23 6.37 26.18
C PRO A 74 16.82 5.49 27.37
N LYS A 75 17.78 5.17 28.21
CA LYS A 75 17.51 4.57 29.52
C LYS A 75 16.84 5.60 30.44
N GLU A 76 16.26 5.12 31.55
CA GLU A 76 15.67 5.99 32.55
C GLU A 76 16.68 7.03 33.05
N GLY A 77 16.33 8.31 32.95
CA GLY A 77 17.20 9.42 33.33
C GLY A 77 18.21 9.89 32.27
N GLU A 78 18.32 9.20 31.14
CA GLU A 78 19.18 9.65 30.03
C GLU A 78 18.45 10.66 29.14
N LYS A 79 19.19 11.67 28.63
CA LYS A 79 18.65 12.62 27.65
C LYS A 79 18.40 11.89 26.32
N PRO A 80 17.25 12.10 25.64
CA PRO A 80 17.01 11.57 24.30
C PRO A 80 18.10 12.01 23.31
N ALA A 81 18.57 11.07 22.48
CA ALA A 81 19.70 11.28 21.58
C ALA A 81 19.30 11.63 20.14
N GLY A 82 18.02 11.57 19.80
CA GLY A 82 17.53 11.86 18.44
C GLY A 82 17.71 13.33 18.07
N VAL A 83 17.99 13.56 16.79
CA VAL A 83 18.33 14.86 16.24
C VAL A 83 17.60 15.06 14.90
N ILE A 84 17.23 16.29 14.60
CA ILE A 84 17.05 16.75 13.22
C ILE A 84 18.31 17.47 12.81
N ALA A 85 19.03 16.94 11.83
CA ALA A 85 20.20 17.57 11.25
C ALA A 85 19.81 18.33 9.98
N LEU A 86 20.39 19.50 9.80
CA LEU A 86 20.41 20.24 8.55
C LEU A 86 21.77 20.03 7.89
N LEU A 87 21.76 19.51 6.67
CA LEU A 87 22.97 19.32 5.86
C LEU A 87 22.92 20.26 4.64
N GLU A 88 24.05 20.84 4.32
CA GLU A 88 24.24 21.79 3.23
C GLU A 88 25.46 21.40 2.41
N ASP A 89 25.36 21.55 1.11
CA ASP A 89 26.44 21.47 0.13
C ASP A 89 26.86 22.92 -0.15
N THR A 90 27.96 23.38 0.45
CA THR A 90 28.35 24.80 0.40
C THR A 90 29.26 25.12 -0.76
N ASP A 91 29.91 24.13 -1.37
CA ASP A 91 30.80 24.30 -2.51
C ASP A 91 30.21 23.84 -3.85
N GLY A 92 29.04 23.17 -3.82
CA GLY A 92 28.29 22.79 -5.00
C GLY A 92 28.78 21.50 -5.68
N ASP A 93 29.59 20.68 -5.00
CA ASP A 93 30.13 19.44 -5.56
C ASP A 93 29.13 18.26 -5.52
N GLY A 94 28.01 18.45 -4.84
CA GLY A 94 26.94 17.46 -4.69
C GLY A 94 27.11 16.54 -3.49
N GLN A 95 28.10 16.78 -2.63
CA GLN A 95 28.25 16.18 -1.31
C GLN A 95 27.95 17.23 -0.24
N MET A 96 27.39 16.80 0.87
CA MET A 96 27.13 17.67 2.01
C MET A 96 28.43 17.86 2.79
N ASP A 97 28.83 19.09 3.03
CA ASP A 97 30.07 19.45 3.73
C ASP A 97 29.82 20.22 5.03
N LYS A 98 28.62 20.78 5.20
CA LYS A 98 28.25 21.51 6.41
C LYS A 98 27.08 20.80 7.11
N ARG A 99 27.19 20.67 8.43
CA ARG A 99 26.16 20.13 9.32
C ARG A 99 25.81 21.14 10.40
N THR A 100 24.50 21.40 10.55
CA THR A 100 23.93 22.14 11.69
C THR A 100 22.98 21.22 12.44
N VAL A 101 22.98 21.26 13.76
CA VAL A 101 21.94 20.58 14.59
C VAL A 101 20.72 21.47 14.61
N PHE A 102 19.75 21.18 13.76
CA PHE A 102 18.51 21.96 13.66
C PHE A 102 17.66 21.82 14.91
N ALA A 103 17.52 20.61 15.46
CA ALA A 103 16.89 20.35 16.75
C ALA A 103 17.44 19.08 17.38
N ASP A 104 17.58 19.05 18.71
CA ASP A 104 18.05 17.91 19.48
C ASP A 104 17.07 17.50 20.58
N GLY A 105 17.46 16.51 21.39
CA GLY A 105 16.67 16.02 22.53
C GLY A 105 15.36 15.34 22.11
N LEU A 106 15.32 14.76 20.92
CA LEU A 106 14.20 14.02 20.37
C LEU A 106 14.29 12.54 20.72
N THR A 107 13.18 11.93 21.14
CA THR A 107 13.20 10.51 21.58
C THR A 107 13.40 9.59 20.37
N PHE A 108 12.49 9.65 19.40
CA PHE A 108 12.52 8.84 18.18
C PHE A 108 11.95 9.63 17.00
N PRO A 109 12.72 10.56 16.42
CA PRO A 109 12.27 11.26 15.22
C PRO A 109 12.21 10.28 14.05
N ASN A 110 10.99 9.99 13.57
CA ASN A 110 10.72 8.98 12.55
C ASN A 110 10.28 9.54 11.20
N GLY A 111 10.14 10.84 11.07
CA GLY A 111 9.76 11.48 9.83
C GLY A 111 9.92 12.99 9.89
N VAL A 112 10.23 13.58 8.74
CA VAL A 112 10.44 15.01 8.57
C VAL A 112 9.77 15.48 7.29
N LEU A 113 9.07 16.62 7.36
CA LEU A 113 8.38 17.24 6.23
C LEU A 113 8.55 18.75 6.30
N PRO A 114 9.23 19.39 5.33
CA PRO A 114 9.25 20.84 5.19
C PRO A 114 7.83 21.38 4.97
N TRP A 115 7.40 22.31 5.82
CA TRP A 115 6.07 22.90 5.78
C TRP A 115 6.05 24.28 6.41
N GLY A 116 5.35 25.26 5.79
CA GLY A 116 5.07 26.56 6.39
C GLY A 116 6.31 27.36 6.82
N GLY A 117 7.44 27.19 6.13
CA GLY A 117 8.73 27.81 6.47
C GLY A 117 9.45 27.16 7.65
N GLY A 118 9.01 25.99 8.09
CA GLY A 118 9.64 25.16 9.11
C GLY A 118 9.53 23.68 8.75
N LEU A 119 9.51 22.81 9.75
CA LEU A 119 9.42 21.37 9.62
C LEU A 119 8.30 20.79 10.47
N ILE A 120 7.53 19.88 9.92
CA ILE A 120 6.69 18.95 10.69
C ILE A 120 7.53 17.69 10.95
N VAL A 121 7.66 17.31 12.22
CA VAL A 121 8.45 16.15 12.65
C VAL A 121 7.57 15.19 13.44
N THR A 122 7.53 13.93 13.03
CA THR A 122 6.93 12.85 13.83
C THR A 122 7.95 12.32 14.82
N CYS A 123 7.67 12.45 16.11
CA CYS A 123 8.53 12.02 17.21
C CYS A 123 7.66 11.62 18.41
N ALA A 124 7.10 10.40 18.40
CA ALA A 124 6.19 9.95 19.46
C ALA A 124 6.72 10.29 20.88
N PRO A 125 5.87 10.77 21.80
CA PRO A 125 4.41 10.86 21.70
C PRO A 125 3.86 12.01 20.86
N ASP A 126 4.71 12.85 20.25
CA ASP A 126 4.33 14.11 19.65
C ASP A 126 4.49 14.13 18.11
N VAL A 127 3.73 15.01 17.50
CA VAL A 127 4.02 15.60 16.19
C VAL A 127 4.35 17.07 16.44
N LEU A 128 5.56 17.45 16.03
CA LEU A 128 6.13 18.76 16.32
C LEU A 128 6.12 19.64 15.08
N PHE A 129 6.01 20.95 15.27
CA PHE A 129 6.43 21.96 14.31
C PHE A 129 7.68 22.65 14.86
N LEU A 130 8.73 22.66 14.04
CA LEU A 130 10.02 23.25 14.35
C LEU A 130 10.32 24.34 13.32
N LYS A 131 10.78 25.51 13.75
CA LYS A 131 11.08 26.60 12.84
C LYS A 131 12.29 27.40 13.29
N ASP A 132 13.14 27.69 12.34
CA ASP A 132 14.23 28.66 12.41
C ASP A 132 13.67 30.02 11.98
N ASN A 133 13.71 31.03 12.85
CA ASN A 133 13.13 32.35 12.60
C ASN A 133 14.20 33.39 12.25
N ASP A 134 15.47 33.20 12.62
CA ASP A 134 16.55 34.14 12.39
C ASP A 134 17.55 33.69 11.29
N GLY A 135 17.40 32.45 10.80
CA GLY A 135 18.15 31.93 9.66
C GLY A 135 19.53 31.35 10.01
N ASP A 136 19.78 31.04 11.28
CA ASP A 136 21.05 30.47 11.74
C ASP A 136 21.15 28.95 11.54
N GLY A 137 20.04 28.32 11.13
CA GLY A 137 19.95 26.87 10.90
C GLY A 137 19.59 26.07 12.13
N VAL A 138 19.19 26.72 13.25
CA VAL A 138 18.71 26.10 14.49
C VAL A 138 17.25 26.47 14.70
N ALA A 139 16.45 25.56 15.20
CA ALA A 139 15.05 25.83 15.43
C ALA A 139 14.84 26.65 16.72
N ASP A 140 14.38 27.90 16.57
CA ASP A 140 13.95 28.78 17.67
C ASP A 140 12.58 28.41 18.21
N GLU A 141 11.70 27.93 17.34
CA GLU A 141 10.34 27.54 17.68
C GLU A 141 10.20 26.03 17.72
N ARG A 142 9.66 25.52 18.84
CA ARG A 142 9.27 24.12 19.01
C ARG A 142 7.87 24.05 19.54
N LYS A 143 6.91 23.69 18.69
CA LYS A 143 5.50 23.61 19.01
C LYS A 143 5.00 22.18 18.86
N VAL A 144 4.28 21.68 19.87
CA VAL A 144 3.54 20.42 19.78
C VAL A 144 2.24 20.68 19.03
N LEU A 145 2.07 20.08 17.85
CA LEU A 145 0.84 20.16 17.06
C LEU A 145 -0.18 19.14 17.55
N LEU A 146 0.26 17.89 17.70
CA LEU A 146 -0.54 16.75 18.14
C LEU A 146 0.27 15.94 19.14
N THR A 147 -0.41 15.28 20.09
CA THR A 147 0.24 14.41 21.09
C THR A 147 -0.62 13.19 21.38
N GLY A 148 -0.06 12.20 22.11
CA GLY A 148 -0.75 10.98 22.50
C GLY A 148 -0.52 9.79 21.58
N PHE A 149 0.46 9.88 20.69
CA PHE A 149 0.94 8.72 19.92
C PHE A 149 1.66 7.74 20.84
N ALA A 150 1.42 6.44 20.64
CA ALA A 150 1.97 5.41 21.50
C ALA A 150 3.51 5.40 21.50
N THR A 151 4.09 5.26 22.69
CA THR A 151 5.53 5.18 22.94
C THR A 151 5.96 3.78 23.42
N THR A 152 5.00 2.87 23.61
CA THR A 152 5.24 1.47 23.99
C THR A 152 5.46 0.59 22.75
N GLY A 153 6.09 -0.55 22.93
CA GLY A 153 6.41 -1.48 21.85
C GLY A 153 7.61 -1.03 21.01
N SER A 154 7.78 -1.68 19.87
CA SER A 154 8.91 -1.43 18.98
C SER A 154 8.95 0.00 18.45
N THR A 155 10.13 0.59 18.46
CA THR A 155 10.36 1.97 18.00
C THR A 155 10.08 2.17 16.51
N GLN A 156 10.26 1.14 15.71
CA GLN A 156 9.98 1.15 14.27
C GLN A 156 8.48 1.14 13.93
N LEU A 157 7.62 0.87 14.92
CA LEU A 157 6.16 0.81 14.73
C LEU A 157 5.44 2.10 15.20
N ARG A 158 6.15 3.19 15.38
CA ARG A 158 5.60 4.48 15.81
C ARG A 158 5.13 5.33 14.63
N VAL A 159 4.38 6.39 14.93
CA VAL A 159 3.95 7.38 13.92
C VAL A 159 5.11 7.87 13.08
N ASN A 160 4.94 7.91 11.75
CA ASN A 160 6.01 8.24 10.80
C ASN A 160 5.48 8.84 9.50
N SER A 161 6.39 9.11 8.56
CA SER A 161 6.13 9.46 7.16
C SER A 161 5.10 10.60 6.96
N PRO A 162 5.28 11.77 7.58
CA PRO A 162 4.40 12.90 7.33
C PRO A 162 4.45 13.26 5.85
N THR A 163 3.27 13.30 5.19
CA THR A 163 3.17 13.46 3.73
C THR A 163 1.99 14.36 3.39
N VAL A 164 2.20 15.33 2.50
CA VAL A 164 1.12 16.22 2.03
C VAL A 164 0.21 15.45 1.07
N GLY A 165 -1.10 15.48 1.34
CA GLY A 165 -2.12 15.00 0.41
C GLY A 165 -2.21 15.96 -0.80
N PRO A 166 -2.06 15.45 -2.05
CA PRO A 166 -1.93 16.33 -3.22
C PRO A 166 -3.22 17.08 -3.59
N TRP A 167 -4.38 16.61 -3.11
CA TRP A 167 -5.69 17.15 -3.46
C TRP A 167 -6.35 17.96 -2.35
N ASP A 168 -6.06 17.67 -1.10
CA ASP A 168 -6.70 18.29 0.06
C ASP A 168 -5.74 19.17 0.87
N GLY A 169 -4.44 19.10 0.59
CA GLY A 169 -3.42 19.87 1.30
C GLY A 169 -3.23 19.46 2.77
N LYS A 170 -3.94 18.42 3.23
CA LYS A 170 -3.79 17.89 4.58
C LYS A 170 -2.50 17.11 4.75
N ILE A 171 -2.02 17.03 5.97
CA ILE A 171 -0.85 16.23 6.32
C ILE A 171 -1.30 14.84 6.77
N TYR A 172 -0.89 13.84 6.03
CA TYR A 172 -1.11 12.43 6.35
C TYR A 172 0.04 11.88 7.17
N LEU A 173 -0.28 11.02 8.13
CA LEU A 173 0.68 10.35 9.01
C LEU A 173 0.44 8.85 8.96
N ALA A 174 1.50 8.09 8.73
CA ALA A 174 1.47 6.64 8.85
C ALA A 174 1.35 6.22 10.31
N ALA A 175 0.45 5.27 10.60
CA ALA A 175 0.15 4.82 11.95
C ALA A 175 1.32 4.13 12.64
N GLY A 176 2.21 3.50 11.89
CA GLY A 176 3.33 2.73 12.43
C GLY A 176 2.93 1.49 13.23
N LEU A 177 1.65 1.13 13.27
CA LEU A 177 1.03 0.01 13.98
C LEU A 177 0.88 0.18 15.51
N SER A 178 1.62 1.06 16.16
CA SER A 178 1.52 1.24 17.63
C SER A 178 0.26 2.01 18.07
N GLY A 179 -0.31 2.83 17.19
CA GLY A 179 -1.54 3.58 17.49
C GLY A 179 -1.34 4.72 18.49
N GLY A 180 -2.35 4.91 19.35
CA GLY A 180 -2.38 5.95 20.36
C GLY A 180 -3.78 6.53 20.56
N THR A 181 -3.89 7.51 21.46
CA THR A 181 -5.08 8.34 21.65
C THR A 181 -4.66 9.79 21.44
N VAL A 182 -4.87 10.27 20.22
CA VAL A 182 -4.32 11.54 19.73
C VAL A 182 -5.19 12.70 20.20
N THR A 183 -4.54 13.74 20.69
CA THR A 183 -5.16 15.03 21.08
C THR A 183 -4.39 16.19 20.47
N CYS A 184 -5.03 17.35 20.42
CA CYS A 184 -4.43 18.59 19.98
C CYS A 184 -4.27 19.52 21.20
N PRO A 185 -3.05 19.83 21.68
CA PRO A 185 -2.86 20.68 22.87
C PRO A 185 -3.41 22.09 22.73
N SER A 186 -3.43 22.66 21.51
CA SER A 186 -4.00 23.99 21.25
C SER A 186 -5.54 24.00 21.17
N HIS A 187 -6.17 22.82 21.14
CA HIS A 187 -7.63 22.64 21.07
C HIS A 187 -8.08 21.56 22.06
N PRO A 188 -7.92 21.80 23.37
CA PRO A 188 -8.24 20.81 24.41
C PRO A 188 -9.74 20.49 24.51
N GLU A 189 -10.61 21.31 23.93
CA GLU A 189 -12.05 21.10 23.83
C GLU A 189 -12.43 19.99 22.83
N ARG A 190 -11.53 19.61 21.94
CA ARG A 190 -11.80 18.55 20.96
C ARG A 190 -11.67 17.16 21.57
N PRO A 191 -12.56 16.23 21.21
CA PRO A 191 -12.47 14.88 21.75
C PRO A 191 -11.19 14.18 21.28
N PRO A 192 -10.56 13.36 22.16
CA PRO A 192 -9.43 12.54 21.78
C PRO A 192 -9.79 11.57 20.66
N LEU A 193 -8.89 11.38 19.68
CA LEU A 193 -9.04 10.45 18.57
C LEU A 193 -8.27 9.16 18.86
N LYS A 194 -8.98 8.04 19.05
CA LYS A 194 -8.35 6.71 19.13
C LYS A 194 -7.88 6.29 17.74
N MET A 195 -6.58 6.13 17.59
CA MET A 195 -5.93 5.80 16.34
C MET A 195 -6.02 4.29 16.04
N THR A 196 -6.83 3.94 15.06
CA THR A 196 -7.03 2.55 14.60
C THR A 196 -6.47 2.28 13.21
N SER A 197 -6.16 3.35 12.48
CA SER A 197 -5.64 3.38 11.12
C SER A 197 -4.70 4.57 10.96
N ASP A 198 -4.23 4.85 9.75
CA ASP A 198 -3.54 6.09 9.45
C ASP A 198 -4.44 7.28 9.75
N ILE A 199 -3.85 8.43 9.96
CA ILE A 199 -4.57 9.67 10.20
C ILE A 199 -4.12 10.76 9.22
N ARG A 200 -4.93 11.79 9.11
CA ARG A 200 -4.52 13.07 8.51
C ARG A 200 -5.03 14.22 9.38
N PHE A 201 -4.36 15.34 9.27
CA PHE A 201 -4.81 16.57 9.92
C PHE A 201 -4.70 17.78 8.99
N ASP A 202 -5.55 18.74 9.20
CA ASP A 202 -5.46 20.03 8.53
C ASP A 202 -4.34 20.85 9.22
N PRO A 203 -3.30 21.30 8.50
CA PRO A 203 -2.19 22.00 9.14
C PRO A 203 -2.53 23.42 9.64
N GLN A 204 -3.66 23.98 9.24
CA GLN A 204 -4.12 25.31 9.71
C GLN A 204 -5.05 25.20 10.92
N THR A 205 -6.02 24.30 10.86
CA THR A 205 -7.03 24.14 11.92
C THR A 205 -6.63 23.07 12.95
N LEU A 206 -5.67 22.19 12.64
CA LEU A 206 -5.27 21.03 13.43
C LEU A 206 -6.42 20.05 13.71
N GLU A 207 -7.45 20.05 12.86
CA GLU A 207 -8.45 18.99 12.87
C GLU A 207 -7.87 17.68 12.41
N VAL A 208 -8.07 16.62 13.21
CA VAL A 208 -7.52 15.27 12.98
C VAL A 208 -8.66 14.32 12.64
N GLU A 209 -8.44 13.50 11.64
CA GLU A 209 -9.38 12.44 11.25
C GLU A 209 -8.67 11.12 10.90
N LEU A 210 -9.36 10.00 11.11
CA LEU A 210 -8.91 8.70 10.63
C LEU A 210 -9.01 8.64 9.10
N VAL A 211 -8.03 7.98 8.48
CA VAL A 211 -8.09 7.60 7.07
C VAL A 211 -7.81 6.10 6.93
N ASP A 212 -8.45 5.47 5.95
CA ASP A 212 -8.28 4.04 5.73
C ASP A 212 -6.84 3.69 5.35
N GLY A 213 -6.46 2.44 5.57
CA GLY A 213 -5.09 1.97 5.50
C GLY A 213 -4.37 2.08 6.83
N LYS A 214 -3.34 1.28 6.99
CA LYS A 214 -2.51 1.25 8.19
C LYS A 214 -1.08 0.96 7.78
N SER A 215 -0.34 2.02 7.46
CA SER A 215 1.05 1.87 7.03
C SER A 215 1.97 1.57 8.20
N GLN A 216 2.93 0.68 7.97
CA GLN A 216 3.96 0.42 8.97
C GLN A 216 5.07 1.47 8.94
N TYR A 217 5.75 1.65 7.79
CA TYR A 217 6.79 2.67 7.64
C TYR A 217 6.94 3.08 6.17
N GLY A 218 6.37 4.21 5.83
CA GLY A 218 6.37 4.74 4.46
C GLY A 218 4.99 5.04 3.93
N MET A 219 4.87 6.12 3.18
CA MET A 219 3.65 6.55 2.50
C MET A 219 4.02 7.39 1.29
N SER A 220 3.32 7.19 0.19
CA SER A 220 3.51 7.99 -1.02
C SER A 220 2.19 8.21 -1.74
N PHE A 221 2.06 9.36 -2.37
CA PHE A 221 0.95 9.66 -3.27
C PHE A 221 1.45 9.78 -4.71
N ASP A 222 0.61 9.36 -5.64
CA ASP A 222 0.78 9.76 -7.03
C ASP A 222 0.14 11.14 -7.30
N VAL A 223 0.34 11.65 -8.52
CA VAL A 223 -0.23 12.95 -8.93
C VAL A 223 -1.75 12.93 -9.04
N PHE A 224 -2.38 11.77 -9.05
CA PHE A 224 -3.84 11.58 -9.11
C PHE A 224 -4.46 11.43 -7.71
N GLY A 225 -3.66 11.44 -6.64
CA GLY A 225 -4.12 11.28 -5.27
C GLY A 225 -4.27 9.84 -4.82
N ASN A 226 -3.85 8.86 -5.60
CA ASN A 226 -3.78 7.48 -5.15
C ASN A 226 -2.72 7.34 -4.07
N ARG A 227 -3.11 6.75 -2.93
CA ARG A 227 -2.25 6.60 -1.78
C ARG A 227 -1.68 5.20 -1.70
N PHE A 228 -0.34 5.10 -1.67
CA PHE A 228 0.40 3.86 -1.53
C PHE A 228 1.06 3.80 -0.15
N ILE A 229 0.95 2.65 0.49
CA ILE A 229 1.48 2.34 1.80
C ILE A 229 2.18 0.98 1.77
N CYS A 230 2.92 0.63 2.81
CA CYS A 230 3.59 -0.67 2.89
C CYS A 230 3.50 -1.31 4.29
N MET A 231 3.67 -2.61 4.29
CA MET A 231 3.79 -3.48 5.47
C MET A 231 5.00 -4.38 5.28
N ASN A 232 5.60 -4.88 6.34
CA ASN A 232 6.83 -5.68 6.32
C ASN A 232 6.95 -6.69 5.16
N ARG A 233 5.86 -7.38 4.83
CA ARG A 233 5.83 -8.44 3.80
C ARG A 233 5.04 -8.06 2.56
N VAL A 234 4.46 -6.87 2.53
CA VAL A 234 3.68 -6.35 1.41
C VAL A 234 4.23 -4.97 1.07
N PRO A 235 5.16 -4.90 0.11
CA PRO A 235 5.87 -3.67 -0.20
C PRO A 235 4.98 -2.59 -0.81
N VAL A 236 3.91 -2.97 -1.51
CA VAL A 236 3.00 -2.02 -2.15
C VAL A 236 1.54 -2.36 -1.87
N GLN A 237 0.88 -1.48 -1.15
CA GLN A 237 -0.57 -1.53 -0.95
C GLN A 237 -1.19 -0.22 -1.44
N HIS A 238 -2.29 -0.30 -2.16
CA HIS A 238 -3.10 0.84 -2.59
C HIS A 238 -4.31 1.00 -1.67
N VAL A 239 -4.49 2.18 -1.10
CA VAL A 239 -5.71 2.53 -0.36
C VAL A 239 -6.78 2.94 -1.37
N ALA A 240 -7.52 1.96 -1.87
CA ALA A 240 -8.45 2.11 -2.98
C ALA A 240 -9.78 2.75 -2.59
N PHE A 241 -10.18 2.62 -1.32
CA PHE A 241 -11.50 3.02 -0.86
C PHE A 241 -11.44 3.70 0.51
N GLN A 242 -12.46 4.49 0.83
CA GLN A 242 -12.64 5.03 2.17
C GLN A 242 -13.90 4.44 2.82
N SER A 243 -13.76 3.89 4.02
CA SER A 243 -14.84 3.22 4.76
C SER A 243 -16.05 4.13 4.99
N LYS A 244 -15.87 5.45 5.03
CA LYS A 244 -16.97 6.40 5.12
C LYS A 244 -17.97 6.28 3.96
N TRP A 245 -17.49 5.95 2.76
CA TRP A 245 -18.36 5.74 1.59
C TRP A 245 -19.11 4.41 1.68
N LEU A 246 -18.47 3.34 2.17
CA LEU A 246 -19.14 2.06 2.39
C LEU A 246 -20.26 2.16 3.42
N LYS A 247 -20.07 2.97 4.47
CA LYS A 247 -21.06 3.20 5.53
C LYS A 247 -22.32 3.93 5.08
N ARG A 248 -22.33 4.57 3.89
CA ARG A 248 -23.55 5.16 3.30
C ARG A 248 -24.65 4.12 3.10
N ASN A 249 -24.26 2.87 2.86
CA ASN A 249 -25.18 1.78 2.67
C ASN A 249 -25.02 0.73 3.78
N PRO A 250 -25.85 0.76 4.83
CA PRO A 250 -25.72 -0.12 5.97
C PRO A 250 -26.02 -1.60 5.64
N ARG A 251 -26.57 -1.90 4.47
CA ARG A 251 -26.83 -3.26 3.99
C ARG A 251 -25.65 -3.85 3.22
N LEU A 252 -24.65 -3.05 2.88
CA LEU A 252 -23.46 -3.48 2.17
C LEU A 252 -22.52 -4.23 3.13
N ALA A 253 -22.27 -5.50 2.86
CA ALA A 253 -21.37 -6.33 3.67
C ALA A 253 -19.88 -6.14 3.34
N PHE A 254 -19.55 -5.39 2.29
CA PHE A 254 -18.17 -5.14 1.88
C PHE A 254 -17.49 -4.14 2.83
N SER A 255 -16.28 -4.47 3.30
CA SER A 255 -15.52 -3.65 4.26
C SER A 255 -14.05 -3.43 3.88
N GLU A 256 -13.59 -4.01 2.76
CA GLU A 256 -12.22 -3.83 2.31
C GLU A 256 -11.99 -2.39 1.83
N THR A 257 -10.83 -1.83 2.15
CA THR A 257 -10.43 -0.47 1.76
C THR A 257 -9.04 -0.43 1.14
N VAL A 258 -8.27 -1.50 1.27
CA VAL A 258 -6.87 -1.61 0.84
C VAL A 258 -6.70 -2.82 -0.07
N GLN A 259 -5.96 -2.61 -1.17
CA GLN A 259 -5.55 -3.65 -2.12
C GLN A 259 -4.06 -3.91 -1.99
N ASP A 260 -3.66 -5.15 -1.78
CA ASP A 260 -2.28 -5.60 -2.00
C ASP A 260 -2.02 -5.58 -3.51
N CYS A 261 -1.03 -4.80 -3.94
CA CYS A 261 -0.76 -4.65 -5.37
C CYS A 261 0.16 -5.75 -5.92
N ASN A 262 1.07 -6.27 -5.10
CA ASN A 262 1.98 -7.33 -5.50
C ASN A 262 1.29 -8.69 -5.44
N GLU A 263 1.54 -9.53 -6.45
CA GLU A 263 1.21 -10.95 -6.37
C GLU A 263 2.18 -11.65 -5.41
N ARG A 264 1.60 -12.44 -4.51
CA ARG A 264 2.35 -13.30 -3.60
C ARG A 264 2.41 -14.68 -4.22
N ASN A 265 3.60 -15.11 -4.59
CA ASN A 265 3.80 -16.40 -5.24
C ASN A 265 4.59 -17.33 -4.33
N ALA A 266 4.20 -18.60 -4.30
CA ALA A 266 5.01 -19.63 -3.68
C ALA A 266 6.31 -19.80 -4.48
N PHE A 267 7.46 -19.74 -3.82
CA PHE A 267 8.75 -20.01 -4.42
C PHE A 267 9.65 -20.82 -3.48
N ASN A 268 10.60 -21.55 -4.04
CA ASN A 268 11.57 -22.28 -3.26
C ASN A 268 12.64 -21.30 -2.75
N GLY A 269 12.48 -20.85 -1.51
CA GLY A 269 13.49 -20.11 -0.78
C GLY A 269 14.66 -21.01 -0.34
N ILE A 270 15.66 -20.43 0.31
CA ILE A 270 16.86 -21.15 0.77
C ILE A 270 16.51 -22.28 1.75
N ASN A 271 15.44 -22.15 2.53
CA ASN A 271 15.00 -23.12 3.54
C ASN A 271 13.63 -23.77 3.21
N GLY A 272 13.24 -23.81 1.94
CA GLY A 272 11.96 -24.38 1.52
C GLY A 272 11.04 -23.37 0.83
N GLY A 273 9.81 -23.77 0.56
CA GLY A 273 8.83 -22.94 -0.13
C GLY A 273 8.33 -21.77 0.73
N HIS A 274 8.30 -20.58 0.17
CA HIS A 274 7.75 -19.37 0.78
C HIS A 274 6.67 -18.77 -0.09
N ASP A 275 5.64 -18.25 0.55
CA ASP A 275 4.64 -17.41 -0.07
C ASP A 275 4.97 -15.93 0.23
N GLY A 276 5.31 -15.17 -0.80
CA GLY A 276 5.68 -13.76 -0.63
C GLY A 276 6.09 -13.08 -1.93
N VAL A 277 6.48 -11.82 -1.82
CA VAL A 277 7.07 -11.04 -2.92
C VAL A 277 8.57 -11.32 -2.95
N ARG A 278 9.03 -11.84 -4.07
CA ARG A 278 10.41 -12.31 -4.23
C ARG A 278 11.41 -11.17 -4.34
N LEU A 279 12.58 -11.36 -3.70
CA LEU A 279 13.76 -10.48 -3.74
C LEU A 279 15.00 -11.23 -4.23
N PHE A 280 16.00 -10.48 -4.67
CA PHE A 280 17.29 -10.97 -5.15
C PHE A 280 18.46 -10.32 -4.40
N PRO A 281 18.62 -10.58 -3.07
CA PRO A 281 19.71 -10.02 -2.27
C PRO A 281 21.06 -10.58 -2.75
N ILE A 282 22.11 -9.74 -2.66
CA ILE A 282 23.49 -10.10 -3.03
C ILE A 282 24.45 -10.07 -1.84
N SER A 283 23.99 -9.65 -0.66
CA SER A 283 24.78 -9.65 0.58
C SER A 283 24.83 -11.04 1.20
N SER A 284 25.81 -11.26 2.07
CA SER A 284 25.90 -12.45 2.91
C SER A 284 24.97 -12.45 4.12
N ASN A 285 24.31 -11.31 4.39
CA ASN A 285 23.38 -11.14 5.51
C ASN A 285 21.99 -11.70 5.17
N ILE A 286 21.96 -12.92 4.67
CA ILE A 286 20.69 -13.58 4.45
C ILE A 286 20.29 -14.17 5.80
N THR A 287 19.34 -13.54 6.48
CA THR A 287 18.75 -14.09 7.69
C THR A 287 17.95 -15.33 7.31
N THR A 288 18.57 -16.48 7.54
CA THR A 288 18.02 -17.78 7.13
C THR A 288 17.18 -18.41 8.22
N ALA A 289 17.22 -17.88 9.45
CA ALA A 289 16.61 -18.53 10.61
C ALA A 289 15.11 -18.80 10.41
N ASP A 290 14.40 -17.94 9.68
CA ASP A 290 12.95 -18.07 9.47
C ASP A 290 12.56 -18.22 7.99
N GLY A 291 13.53 -18.50 7.11
CA GLY A 291 13.25 -18.66 5.69
C GLY A 291 12.83 -17.38 4.95
N HIS A 292 13.14 -16.20 5.47
CA HIS A 292 12.86 -14.91 4.82
C HIS A 292 13.81 -14.58 3.67
N ALA A 293 14.89 -15.34 3.51
CA ALA A 293 15.85 -15.14 2.45
C ALA A 293 15.20 -15.21 1.07
N GLY A 294 15.21 -14.09 0.34
CA GLY A 294 14.62 -14.00 -0.99
C GLY A 294 13.15 -13.59 -1.01
N SER A 295 12.59 -13.10 0.10
CA SER A 295 11.28 -12.42 0.14
C SER A 295 11.32 -11.19 1.06
N PHE A 296 10.39 -10.27 0.84
CA PHE A 296 10.24 -9.12 1.73
C PHE A 296 9.98 -9.55 3.17
N SER A 297 10.73 -8.97 4.10
CA SER A 297 10.57 -9.17 5.54
C SER A 297 10.58 -7.85 6.33
N ALA A 298 11.05 -6.76 5.71
CA ALA A 298 11.19 -5.45 6.32
C ALA A 298 10.86 -4.32 5.34
N ALA A 299 9.86 -4.51 4.46
CA ALA A 299 9.48 -3.49 3.49
C ALA A 299 9.17 -2.16 4.16
N CYS A 300 9.82 -1.09 3.69
CA CYS A 300 9.67 0.27 4.21
C CYS A 300 9.99 1.32 3.15
N GLY A 301 9.66 2.59 3.46
CA GLY A 301 10.01 3.73 2.63
C GLY A 301 9.39 3.71 1.24
N VAL A 302 8.18 3.15 1.07
CA VAL A 302 7.51 3.06 -0.23
C VAL A 302 7.43 4.43 -0.92
N LYS A 303 7.86 4.49 -2.19
CA LYS A 303 7.95 5.75 -2.95
C LYS A 303 7.57 5.56 -4.41
N ILE A 304 6.48 6.21 -4.85
CA ILE A 304 6.16 6.29 -6.27
C ILE A 304 7.03 7.35 -6.96
N TRP A 305 7.50 7.01 -8.17
CA TRP A 305 8.45 7.85 -8.90
C TRP A 305 7.77 8.54 -10.08
N GLN A 306 7.54 9.84 -9.95
CA GLN A 306 6.81 10.64 -10.93
C GLN A 306 7.40 12.04 -11.08
N GLY A 307 7.08 12.72 -12.19
CA GLY A 307 7.55 14.06 -12.51
C GLY A 307 9.03 14.06 -12.95
N LYS A 308 9.74 15.18 -12.75
CA LYS A 308 11.15 15.32 -13.14
C LYS A 308 11.98 14.17 -12.58
N SER A 309 12.75 13.49 -13.42
CA SER A 309 13.52 12.31 -13.03
C SER A 309 14.92 12.33 -13.66
N LEU A 310 15.92 12.03 -12.85
CA LEU A 310 17.28 11.69 -13.27
C LEU A 310 17.53 10.18 -13.22
N LEU A 311 16.51 9.36 -13.04
CA LEU A 311 16.60 7.91 -13.25
C LEU A 311 16.39 7.57 -14.73
N THR A 312 16.63 6.32 -15.10
CA THR A 312 16.37 5.84 -16.46
C THR A 312 14.87 5.87 -16.80
N PRO A 313 14.49 5.95 -18.08
CA PRO A 313 13.09 6.03 -18.49
C PRO A 313 12.21 4.88 -17.98
N GLU A 314 12.77 3.69 -17.78
CA GLU A 314 12.07 2.51 -17.26
C GLU A 314 11.57 2.72 -15.83
N CYS A 315 12.23 3.60 -15.07
CA CYS A 315 11.81 3.98 -13.73
C CYS A 315 10.62 4.95 -13.72
N ALA A 316 10.18 5.43 -14.88
CA ALA A 316 9.02 6.31 -14.98
C ALA A 316 7.76 5.60 -14.47
N ALA A 317 7.08 6.21 -13.48
CA ALA A 317 5.91 5.64 -12.81
C ALA A 317 6.17 4.29 -12.09
N ALA A 318 7.42 3.92 -11.84
CA ALA A 318 7.76 2.82 -10.96
C ALA A 318 7.49 3.19 -9.49
N ILE A 319 7.27 2.17 -8.68
CA ILE A 319 7.18 2.30 -7.22
C ILE A 319 8.33 1.55 -6.58
N PHE A 320 8.98 2.18 -5.62
CA PHE A 320 10.18 1.67 -4.97
C PHE A 320 9.90 1.37 -3.51
N SER A 321 10.52 0.32 -2.99
CA SER A 321 10.47 -0.05 -1.57
C SER A 321 11.84 -0.50 -1.10
N CYS A 322 12.23 -0.07 0.09
CA CYS A 322 13.43 -0.55 0.76
C CYS A 322 13.17 -1.90 1.43
N ASP A 323 14.17 -2.78 1.45
CA ASP A 323 14.25 -3.90 2.38
C ASP A 323 15.63 -3.89 3.07
N PRO A 324 15.73 -3.35 4.29
CA PRO A 324 16.99 -3.30 5.03
C PRO A 324 17.51 -4.68 5.45
N THR A 325 16.67 -5.70 5.51
CA THR A 325 17.09 -7.08 5.78
C THR A 325 17.83 -7.66 4.58
N GLY A 326 17.34 -7.41 3.37
CA GLY A 326 17.96 -7.83 2.11
C GLY A 326 19.10 -6.93 1.63
N ASN A 327 19.37 -5.79 2.31
CA ASN A 327 20.36 -4.79 1.90
C ASN A 327 20.11 -4.25 0.48
N LEU A 328 18.84 -3.86 0.20
CA LEU A 328 18.42 -3.53 -1.17
C LEU A 328 17.27 -2.51 -1.24
N VAL A 329 17.13 -1.93 -2.41
CA VAL A 329 15.95 -1.19 -2.85
C VAL A 329 15.34 -1.92 -4.05
N HIS A 330 14.10 -2.33 -3.90
CA HIS A 330 13.30 -2.98 -4.94
C HIS A 330 12.55 -1.97 -5.78
N ALA A 331 12.30 -2.30 -7.04
CA ALA A 331 11.48 -1.50 -7.95
C ALA A 331 10.40 -2.37 -8.58
N ASP A 332 9.16 -1.94 -8.48
CA ASP A 332 8.03 -2.53 -9.18
C ASP A 332 7.53 -1.60 -10.29
N GLN A 333 7.13 -2.18 -11.41
CA GLN A 333 6.28 -1.53 -12.39
C GLN A 333 4.86 -1.51 -11.85
N LEU A 334 4.26 -0.34 -11.79
CA LEU A 334 2.88 -0.15 -11.34
C LEU A 334 1.96 -0.01 -12.54
N VAL A 335 1.03 -0.96 -12.70
CA VAL A 335 0.06 -0.98 -13.80
C VAL A 335 -1.35 -0.86 -13.24
N ALA A 336 -2.13 0.08 -13.79
CA ALA A 336 -3.52 0.25 -13.41
C ALA A 336 -4.35 -0.98 -13.82
N LYS A 337 -5.20 -1.46 -12.91
CA LYS A 337 -6.16 -2.56 -13.13
C LYS A 337 -7.51 -2.17 -12.54
N GLY A 338 -8.43 -1.75 -13.41
CA GLY A 338 -9.71 -1.19 -12.96
C GLY A 338 -9.51 0.00 -12.01
N ALA A 339 -10.10 -0.07 -10.84
CA ALA A 339 -10.00 0.98 -9.81
C ALA A 339 -8.72 0.95 -8.97
N THR A 340 -7.83 0.00 -9.19
CA THR A 340 -6.62 -0.21 -8.39
C THR A 340 -5.40 -0.52 -9.28
N PHE A 341 -4.37 -1.12 -8.71
CA PHE A 341 -3.11 -1.38 -9.39
C PHE A 341 -2.62 -2.81 -9.15
N VAL A 342 -1.79 -3.27 -10.09
CA VAL A 342 -0.92 -4.44 -9.92
C VAL A 342 0.52 -3.95 -9.97
N ALA A 343 1.34 -4.41 -9.03
CA ALA A 343 2.76 -4.15 -8.96
C ALA A 343 3.52 -5.45 -9.29
N SER A 344 4.47 -5.37 -10.19
CA SER A 344 5.31 -6.50 -10.59
C SER A 344 6.77 -6.05 -10.71
N PRO A 345 7.76 -6.92 -10.40
CA PRO A 345 9.16 -6.56 -10.45
C PRO A 345 9.55 -5.90 -11.79
N LEU A 346 10.10 -4.69 -11.72
CA LEU A 346 10.56 -3.95 -12.91
C LEU A 346 11.77 -4.64 -13.55
N TYR A 347 12.59 -5.30 -12.73
CA TYR A 347 13.80 -5.98 -13.19
C TYR A 347 13.73 -7.47 -12.84
N GLN A 348 14.00 -8.34 -13.80
CA GLN A 348 13.98 -9.78 -13.59
C GLN A 348 15.34 -10.30 -13.09
N GLY A 349 15.31 -11.09 -12.01
CA GLY A 349 16.49 -11.75 -11.47
C GLY A 349 17.51 -10.84 -10.77
N ARG A 350 17.17 -9.56 -10.54
CA ARG A 350 18.00 -8.57 -9.86
C ARG A 350 17.18 -7.45 -9.22
N GLU A 351 17.81 -6.70 -8.36
CA GLU A 351 17.20 -5.52 -7.73
C GLU A 351 17.57 -4.21 -8.45
N PHE A 352 16.82 -3.14 -8.15
CA PHE A 352 17.14 -1.79 -8.60
C PHE A 352 18.50 -1.32 -8.05
N LEU A 353 18.67 -1.52 -6.74
CA LEU A 353 19.91 -1.25 -6.02
C LEU A 353 20.08 -2.35 -4.96
N ALA A 354 21.23 -2.99 -4.91
CA ALA A 354 21.59 -3.93 -3.87
C ALA A 354 23.05 -3.75 -3.46
N SER A 355 23.40 -4.11 -2.24
CA SER A 355 24.77 -4.04 -1.75
C SER A 355 25.28 -5.40 -1.26
N ARG A 356 26.58 -5.66 -1.50
CA ARG A 356 27.30 -6.77 -0.84
C ARG A 356 27.71 -6.44 0.60
N ASP A 357 27.65 -5.15 0.97
CA ASP A 357 27.88 -4.69 2.33
C ASP A 357 26.64 -4.99 3.19
N ASP A 358 26.78 -5.88 4.13
CA ASP A 358 25.69 -6.30 5.03
C ASP A 358 25.32 -5.26 6.10
N TRP A 359 26.02 -4.12 6.12
CA TRP A 359 25.68 -2.95 6.93
C TRP A 359 24.79 -1.93 6.18
N PHE A 360 24.65 -2.05 4.87
CA PHE A 360 23.72 -1.21 4.10
C PHE A 360 22.28 -1.48 4.55
N ARG A 361 21.66 -0.48 5.17
CA ARG A 361 20.30 -0.56 5.71
C ARG A 361 19.42 0.57 5.14
N PRO A 362 18.99 0.45 3.87
CA PRO A 362 18.11 1.45 3.30
C PRO A 362 16.75 1.40 3.99
N VAL A 363 16.27 2.56 4.47
CA VAL A 363 15.02 2.64 5.23
C VAL A 363 14.06 3.69 4.70
N PHE A 364 14.53 4.65 3.91
CA PHE A 364 13.71 5.73 3.39
C PHE A 364 14.22 6.23 2.05
N LEU A 365 13.28 6.66 1.19
CA LEU A 365 13.56 7.19 -0.14
C LEU A 365 12.99 8.60 -0.26
N ALA A 366 13.81 9.54 -0.73
CA ALA A 366 13.38 10.87 -1.08
C ALA A 366 13.75 11.20 -2.51
N LYS A 367 13.04 12.15 -3.09
CA LYS A 367 13.36 12.73 -4.38
C LYS A 367 14.05 14.07 -4.16
N GLY A 368 15.25 14.20 -4.71
CA GLY A 368 15.97 15.47 -4.70
C GLY A 368 15.32 16.50 -5.63
N PRO A 369 15.62 17.79 -5.42
CA PRO A 369 15.10 18.88 -6.24
C PRO A 369 15.50 18.76 -7.71
N GLU A 370 16.65 18.16 -8.00
CA GLU A 370 17.14 17.89 -9.34
C GLU A 370 16.44 16.69 -10.02
N GLY A 371 15.79 15.81 -9.23
CA GLY A 371 15.09 14.60 -9.71
C GLY A 371 15.86 13.30 -9.53
N ALA A 372 16.95 13.28 -8.78
CA ALA A 372 17.65 12.08 -8.36
C ALA A 372 16.93 11.39 -7.17
N MET A 373 17.21 10.10 -6.98
CA MET A 373 16.74 9.36 -5.80
C MET A 373 17.78 9.43 -4.69
N TYR A 374 17.34 9.81 -3.50
CA TYR A 374 18.15 9.77 -2.28
C TYR A 374 17.69 8.65 -1.37
N VAL A 375 18.66 7.91 -0.85
CA VAL A 375 18.45 6.73 0.00
C VAL A 375 19.03 7.02 1.39
N ALA A 376 18.18 7.02 2.41
CA ALA A 376 18.63 7.05 3.80
C ALA A 376 19.08 5.65 4.22
N ASP A 377 20.34 5.53 4.57
CA ASP A 377 21.00 4.30 4.97
C ASP A 377 21.38 4.41 6.46
N MET A 378 20.67 3.70 7.33
CA MET A 378 21.00 3.71 8.75
C MET A 378 22.39 3.17 9.05
N TYR A 379 22.95 2.40 8.14
CA TYR A 379 24.30 1.81 8.20
C TYR A 379 24.62 1.16 9.54
N ARG A 380 23.94 0.06 9.85
CA ARG A 380 24.08 -0.70 11.09
C ARG A 380 24.23 -2.19 10.83
N LYS A 381 24.97 -2.87 11.70
CA LYS A 381 25.05 -4.34 11.63
C LYS A 381 23.68 -4.96 11.89
N VAL A 382 22.98 -4.51 12.90
CA VAL A 382 21.65 -5.01 13.30
C VAL A 382 20.64 -3.86 13.23
N ILE A 383 19.52 -4.10 12.57
CA ILE A 383 18.38 -3.17 12.47
C ILE A 383 17.12 -3.91 12.91
N GLU A 384 17.12 -4.41 14.14
CA GLU A 384 15.99 -5.15 14.69
C GLU A 384 15.76 -4.75 16.14
N HIS A 385 14.51 -4.86 16.60
CA HIS A 385 14.20 -4.66 18.01
C HIS A 385 14.45 -5.95 18.79
N PRO A 386 15.06 -5.87 20.00
CA PRO A 386 15.37 -7.05 20.81
C PRO A 386 14.19 -8.00 21.04
N ASP A 387 12.97 -7.46 21.18
CA ASP A 387 11.78 -8.26 21.47
C ASP A 387 11.35 -9.20 20.32
N TYR A 388 11.87 -8.99 19.11
CA TYR A 388 11.58 -9.85 17.96
C TYR A 388 12.59 -10.99 17.77
N LEU A 389 13.66 -10.98 18.57
CA LEU A 389 14.68 -12.03 18.51
C LEU A 389 14.49 -13.06 19.63
N PRO A 390 14.72 -14.35 19.34
CA PRO A 390 14.79 -15.38 20.38
C PRO A 390 15.80 -14.99 21.47
N GLU A 391 15.52 -15.36 22.72
CA GLU A 391 16.33 -14.96 23.87
C GLU A 391 17.81 -15.32 23.71
N GLU A 392 18.10 -16.49 23.17
CA GLU A 392 19.48 -16.96 22.95
C GLU A 392 20.22 -16.09 21.91
N VAL A 393 19.54 -15.63 20.86
CA VAL A 393 20.12 -14.72 19.86
C VAL A 393 20.30 -13.33 20.48
N ARG A 394 19.29 -12.83 21.19
CA ARG A 394 19.29 -11.51 21.81
C ARG A 394 20.44 -11.32 22.81
N LYS A 395 20.78 -12.33 23.61
CA LYS A 395 21.89 -12.28 24.57
C LYS A 395 23.26 -12.05 23.93
N HIS A 396 23.40 -12.44 22.66
CA HIS A 396 24.66 -12.35 21.91
C HIS A 396 24.66 -11.29 20.82
N THR A 397 23.59 -10.50 20.73
CA THR A 397 23.43 -9.47 19.69
C THR A 397 23.75 -8.10 20.28
N ASP A 398 24.70 -7.40 19.66
CA ASP A 398 24.96 -5.99 19.96
C ASP A 398 24.06 -5.10 19.08
N PHE A 399 23.02 -4.53 19.69
CA PHE A 399 22.09 -3.62 19.04
C PHE A 399 22.62 -2.19 18.91
N GLU A 400 23.72 -1.87 19.56
CA GLU A 400 24.30 -0.53 19.60
C GLU A 400 25.38 -0.31 18.51
N THR A 401 25.89 -1.40 17.94
CA THR A 401 26.94 -1.34 16.93
C THR A 401 26.48 -0.55 15.71
N GLY A 402 27.19 0.52 15.39
CA GLY A 402 26.92 1.42 14.27
C GLY A 402 25.99 2.60 14.59
N LYS A 403 25.56 2.82 15.85
CA LYS A 403 24.62 3.90 16.19
C LYS A 403 25.15 5.33 15.90
N THR A 404 26.45 5.48 15.75
CA THR A 404 27.11 6.74 15.36
C THR A 404 27.44 6.82 13.88
N MET A 405 27.10 5.77 13.13
CA MET A 405 27.29 5.70 11.69
C MET A 405 25.98 5.97 10.95
N GLY A 406 26.07 6.30 9.68
CA GLY A 406 24.92 6.55 8.82
C GLY A 406 25.35 7.17 7.51
N ARG A 407 24.60 6.93 6.44
CA ARG A 407 24.95 7.42 5.12
C ARG A 407 23.72 7.87 4.35
N ILE A 408 23.94 8.76 3.42
CA ILE A 408 22.95 9.17 2.43
C ILE A 408 23.56 8.96 1.06
N TRP A 409 22.89 8.17 0.25
CA TRP A 409 23.31 7.84 -1.11
C TRP A 409 22.40 8.54 -2.12
N ARG A 410 22.95 8.93 -3.27
CA ARG A 410 22.20 9.45 -4.40
C ARG A 410 22.31 8.49 -5.58
N VAL A 411 21.17 8.11 -6.16
CA VAL A 411 21.09 7.29 -7.38
C VAL A 411 20.58 8.16 -8.51
N ARG A 412 21.34 8.21 -9.61
CA ARG A 412 21.00 8.97 -10.81
C ARG A 412 21.60 8.39 -12.07
N ALA A 413 21.22 8.90 -13.24
CA ALA A 413 21.78 8.49 -14.52
C ALA A 413 23.31 8.63 -14.53
N ALA A 414 23.99 7.61 -15.06
CA ALA A 414 25.44 7.58 -15.19
C ALA A 414 25.95 8.64 -16.19
N LYS A 415 25.13 8.97 -17.20
CA LYS A 415 25.37 10.09 -18.13
C LYS A 415 24.34 11.16 -17.83
N GLU A 416 24.77 12.43 -17.82
CA GLU A 416 23.82 13.54 -17.70
C GLU A 416 22.83 13.46 -18.86
N PRO A 417 21.51 13.45 -18.58
CA PRO A 417 20.54 13.55 -19.65
C PRO A 417 20.65 14.92 -20.32
N ASP A 418 20.55 14.98 -21.64
CA ASP A 418 20.42 16.26 -22.32
C ASP A 418 19.26 17.04 -21.71
N SER A 419 19.44 18.33 -21.50
CA SER A 419 18.45 19.20 -20.86
C SER A 419 17.05 19.17 -21.52
N SER A 420 16.98 18.71 -22.78
CA SER A 420 15.75 18.46 -23.53
C SER A 420 15.10 17.09 -23.27
N SER A 421 15.81 16.15 -22.63
CA SER A 421 15.40 14.74 -22.45
C SER A 421 15.04 14.37 -21.02
N VAL A 422 14.89 15.35 -20.11
CA VAL A 422 14.37 15.09 -18.77
C VAL A 422 12.92 14.64 -18.92
N ALA A 423 12.72 13.31 -18.99
CA ALA A 423 11.42 12.71 -19.16
C ALA A 423 10.53 13.10 -17.97
N LEU A 424 9.42 13.75 -18.26
CA LEU A 424 8.32 13.78 -17.31
C LEU A 424 7.80 12.35 -17.22
N ALA A 425 8.11 11.69 -16.12
CA ALA A 425 7.58 10.36 -15.85
C ALA A 425 6.06 10.44 -15.83
N SER A 426 5.43 9.95 -16.89
CA SER A 426 3.98 9.82 -16.99
C SER A 426 3.60 8.35 -16.92
N PHE A 427 2.47 8.04 -16.31
CA PHE A 427 1.90 6.70 -16.40
C PHE A 427 1.66 6.32 -17.86
N SER A 428 2.03 5.10 -18.23
CA SER A 428 1.68 4.51 -19.52
C SER A 428 0.16 4.24 -19.66
N SER A 429 -0.55 4.17 -18.52
CA SER A 429 -2.00 4.08 -18.42
C SER A 429 -2.47 4.81 -17.17
N LEU A 430 -3.49 5.68 -17.30
CA LEU A 430 -4.16 6.26 -16.15
C LEU A 430 -5.04 5.20 -15.49
N PRO A 431 -5.14 5.17 -14.13
CA PRO A 431 -6.18 4.41 -13.48
C PRO A 431 -7.54 4.88 -14.01
N ASP A 432 -8.49 3.97 -14.11
CA ASP A 432 -9.83 4.34 -14.53
C ASP A 432 -10.43 5.31 -13.50
N LEU A 433 -10.60 6.57 -13.92
CA LEU A 433 -11.20 7.62 -13.10
C LEU A 433 -12.71 7.43 -12.86
N ALA A 434 -13.26 6.26 -13.24
CA ALA A 434 -14.66 5.95 -13.01
C ALA A 434 -14.98 5.83 -11.52
N LEU A 435 -14.09 5.26 -10.68
CA LEU A 435 -14.39 5.12 -9.25
C LEU A 435 -14.68 6.45 -8.54
N PRO A 436 -13.88 7.52 -8.68
CA PRO A 436 -14.23 8.84 -8.13
C PRO A 436 -15.57 9.39 -8.63
N LYS A 437 -15.90 9.16 -9.90
CA LYS A 437 -17.19 9.56 -10.47
C LYS A 437 -18.35 8.75 -9.90
N ILE A 438 -18.19 7.44 -9.76
CA ILE A 438 -19.15 6.54 -9.11
C ILE A 438 -19.41 6.98 -7.67
N ILE A 439 -18.35 7.30 -6.92
CA ILE A 439 -18.47 7.77 -5.53
C ILE A 439 -19.26 9.08 -5.46
N ARG A 440 -18.94 10.03 -6.35
CA ARG A 440 -19.67 11.32 -6.44
C ARG A 440 -21.14 11.12 -6.80
N ALA A 441 -21.45 10.25 -7.77
CA ALA A 441 -22.82 9.91 -8.12
C ALA A 441 -23.56 9.21 -6.97
N GLY A 442 -22.83 8.50 -6.10
CA GLY A 442 -23.35 7.92 -4.88
C GLY A 442 -23.73 8.97 -3.82
N ASP A 443 -23.12 10.16 -3.83
CA ASP A 443 -23.48 11.29 -2.96
C ASP A 443 -24.60 12.16 -3.57
N ASP A 444 -24.97 11.93 -4.84
CA ASP A 444 -26.03 12.62 -5.56
C ASP A 444 -27.32 11.79 -5.53
N ASP A 445 -28.27 12.16 -4.70
CA ASP A 445 -29.58 11.48 -4.57
C ASP A 445 -30.56 11.79 -5.72
N SER A 446 -30.15 12.58 -6.70
CA SER A 446 -30.98 12.91 -7.87
C SER A 446 -31.17 11.71 -8.82
N ALA A 447 -32.14 11.85 -9.73
CA ALA A 447 -32.32 10.90 -10.82
C ALA A 447 -31.06 10.77 -11.70
N THR A 448 -30.30 11.86 -11.87
CA THR A 448 -29.03 11.87 -12.63
C THR A 448 -27.97 11.02 -11.97
N GLY A 449 -27.79 11.15 -10.64
CA GLY A 449 -26.86 10.31 -9.86
C GLY A 449 -27.24 8.83 -9.97
N THR A 450 -28.54 8.50 -9.84
CA THR A 450 -29.05 7.13 -9.96
C THR A 450 -28.83 6.56 -11.37
N GLN A 451 -29.08 7.36 -12.41
CA GLN A 451 -28.84 6.97 -13.81
C GLN A 451 -27.35 6.69 -14.07
N TYR A 452 -26.46 7.58 -13.62
CA TYR A 452 -25.02 7.34 -13.75
C TYR A 452 -24.58 6.03 -13.09
N LEU A 453 -25.07 5.73 -11.87
CA LEU A 453 -24.75 4.49 -11.17
C LEU A 453 -25.26 3.25 -11.93
N ALA A 454 -26.45 3.32 -12.54
CA ALA A 454 -27.01 2.22 -13.33
C ALA A 454 -26.18 1.94 -14.59
N GLN A 455 -25.78 2.98 -15.32
CA GLN A 455 -24.89 2.87 -16.47
C GLN A 455 -23.50 2.35 -16.07
N ALA A 456 -22.97 2.83 -14.94
CA ALA A 456 -21.71 2.34 -14.39
C ALA A 456 -21.79 0.87 -14.01
N ALA A 457 -22.94 0.36 -13.55
CA ALA A 457 -23.11 -1.07 -13.22
C ALA A 457 -22.93 -1.94 -14.47
N TRP A 458 -23.51 -1.56 -15.60
CA TRP A 458 -23.33 -2.31 -16.85
C TRP A 458 -21.88 -2.32 -17.35
N SER A 459 -21.13 -1.24 -17.08
CA SER A 459 -19.75 -1.10 -17.55
C SER A 459 -18.71 -1.69 -16.60
N TYR A 460 -18.96 -1.68 -15.30
CA TYR A 460 -17.90 -1.87 -14.29
C TYR A 460 -18.26 -2.88 -13.18
N ALA A 461 -19.41 -3.55 -13.21
CA ALA A 461 -19.79 -4.46 -12.13
C ALA A 461 -18.80 -5.63 -11.92
N GLU A 462 -18.02 -6.01 -12.94
CA GLU A 462 -17.03 -7.07 -12.83
C GLU A 462 -15.81 -6.66 -11.99
N ASP A 463 -15.49 -5.36 -11.89
CA ASP A 463 -14.48 -4.85 -10.96
C ASP A 463 -15.07 -4.75 -9.54
N LYS A 464 -14.46 -5.44 -8.56
CA LYS A 464 -14.98 -5.48 -7.19
C LYS A 464 -15.06 -4.10 -6.53
N TRP A 465 -14.12 -3.19 -6.82
CA TRP A 465 -14.08 -1.86 -6.23
C TRP A 465 -15.15 -0.94 -6.83
N MET A 466 -15.29 -0.98 -8.17
CA MET A 466 -16.32 -0.23 -8.89
C MET A 466 -17.71 -0.72 -8.45
N ARG A 467 -17.93 -2.04 -8.43
CA ARG A 467 -19.18 -2.65 -7.98
C ARG A 467 -19.57 -2.22 -6.57
N ASN A 468 -18.64 -2.29 -5.62
CA ASN A 468 -18.93 -1.88 -4.24
C ASN A 468 -19.08 -0.36 -4.10
N GLY A 469 -18.41 0.43 -4.94
CA GLY A 469 -18.66 1.87 -5.09
C GLY A 469 -20.12 2.16 -5.50
N ILE A 470 -20.62 1.45 -6.50
CA ILE A 470 -22.03 1.54 -6.96
C ILE A 470 -22.97 1.13 -5.84
N LEU A 471 -22.78 -0.08 -5.26
CA LEU A 471 -23.63 -0.59 -4.20
C LEU A 471 -23.64 0.30 -2.96
N SER A 472 -22.51 0.95 -2.64
CA SER A 472 -22.44 1.92 -1.54
C SER A 472 -23.31 3.14 -1.78
N GLY A 473 -23.46 3.55 -3.05
CA GLY A 473 -24.21 4.76 -3.44
C GLY A 473 -25.71 4.55 -3.61
N ILE A 474 -26.21 3.33 -3.65
CA ILE A 474 -27.65 3.05 -3.91
C ILE A 474 -28.48 2.77 -2.66
N GLY A 475 -27.88 2.85 -1.47
CA GLY A 475 -28.60 2.61 -0.21
C GLY A 475 -29.83 3.51 -0.08
N GLY A 476 -31.00 2.89 0.15
CA GLY A 476 -32.27 3.58 0.28
C GLY A 476 -32.98 3.94 -1.04
N ARG A 477 -32.36 3.70 -2.21
CA ARG A 477 -32.93 3.95 -3.56
C ARG A 477 -32.84 2.74 -4.49
N GLU A 478 -32.76 1.54 -3.91
CA GLU A 478 -32.54 0.30 -4.65
C GLU A 478 -33.59 0.03 -5.73
N GLN A 479 -34.88 0.35 -5.45
CA GLN A 479 -35.95 0.16 -6.42
C GLN A 479 -35.82 1.13 -7.62
N ALA A 480 -35.56 2.40 -7.35
CA ALA A 480 -35.35 3.38 -8.41
C ALA A 480 -34.14 3.01 -9.27
N PHE A 481 -33.06 2.57 -8.62
CA PHE A 481 -31.87 2.10 -9.34
C PHE A 481 -32.18 0.86 -10.21
N LEU A 482 -32.92 -0.13 -9.73
CA LEU A 482 -33.30 -1.31 -10.51
C LEU A 482 -34.13 -0.92 -11.74
N GLN A 483 -35.08 -0.01 -11.59
CA GLN A 483 -35.90 0.47 -12.71
C GLN A 483 -35.04 1.10 -13.82
N VAL A 484 -34.11 1.97 -13.44
CA VAL A 484 -33.18 2.60 -14.39
C VAL A 484 -32.23 1.58 -14.99
N LEU A 485 -31.69 0.65 -14.18
CA LEU A 485 -30.80 -0.41 -14.64
C LEU A 485 -31.46 -1.27 -15.74
N LEU A 486 -32.75 -1.58 -15.57
CA LEU A 486 -33.52 -2.33 -16.58
C LEU A 486 -33.85 -1.50 -17.82
N ALA A 487 -34.16 -0.23 -17.63
CA ALA A 487 -34.49 0.68 -18.76
C ALA A 487 -33.27 0.98 -19.64
N ASP A 488 -32.09 1.14 -19.03
CA ASP A 488 -30.82 1.43 -19.71
C ASP A 488 -30.04 0.14 -20.07
N MET A 489 -30.69 -1.03 -20.05
CA MET A 489 -30.04 -2.30 -20.36
C MET A 489 -29.48 -2.34 -21.78
N PRO A 490 -28.17 -2.56 -21.99
CA PRO A 490 -27.62 -2.70 -23.35
C PRO A 490 -28.25 -3.88 -24.11
N ALA A 491 -28.37 -3.76 -25.44
CA ALA A 491 -28.95 -4.83 -26.27
C ALA A 491 -28.16 -6.15 -26.22
N ASP A 492 -26.86 -6.08 -25.98
CA ASP A 492 -25.93 -7.21 -25.81
C ASP A 492 -25.56 -7.47 -24.35
N ALA A 493 -26.36 -6.99 -23.40
CA ALA A 493 -26.12 -7.10 -21.98
C ALA A 493 -25.86 -8.56 -21.56
N LYS A 494 -24.75 -8.75 -20.85
CA LYS A 494 -24.38 -10.04 -20.23
C LYS A 494 -24.40 -9.90 -18.72
N VAL A 495 -24.93 -10.94 -18.06
CA VAL A 495 -24.89 -11.04 -16.61
C VAL A 495 -23.66 -11.89 -16.24
N GLY A 496 -22.53 -11.25 -16.04
CA GLY A 496 -21.33 -11.86 -15.48
C GLY A 496 -21.44 -12.00 -13.95
N ALA A 497 -20.38 -12.49 -13.32
CA ALA A 497 -20.37 -12.75 -11.87
C ALA A 497 -20.59 -11.48 -11.04
N GLY A 498 -19.94 -10.37 -11.43
CA GLY A 498 -20.08 -9.10 -10.71
C GLY A 498 -21.47 -8.47 -10.86
N MET A 499 -22.05 -8.50 -12.07
CA MET A 499 -23.42 -8.05 -12.28
C MET A 499 -24.44 -8.94 -11.54
N ALA A 500 -24.20 -10.26 -11.47
CA ALA A 500 -25.05 -11.16 -10.69
C ALA A 500 -25.03 -10.80 -9.19
N GLU A 501 -23.90 -10.36 -8.63
CA GLU A 501 -23.82 -9.87 -7.25
C GLU A 501 -24.63 -8.58 -7.05
N VAL A 502 -24.58 -7.62 -8.01
CA VAL A 502 -25.41 -6.40 -7.96
C VAL A 502 -26.90 -6.77 -7.95
N LEU A 503 -27.31 -7.67 -8.83
CA LEU A 503 -28.70 -8.12 -8.92
C LEU A 503 -29.13 -8.90 -7.67
N ALA A 504 -28.28 -9.76 -7.14
CA ALA A 504 -28.56 -10.48 -5.89
C ALA A 504 -28.69 -9.51 -4.71
N TYR A 505 -27.85 -8.48 -4.62
CA TYR A 505 -27.99 -7.44 -3.62
C TYR A 505 -29.37 -6.74 -3.75
N LEU A 506 -29.77 -6.35 -4.96
CA LEU A 506 -31.07 -5.72 -5.22
C LEU A 506 -32.24 -6.66 -4.84
N GLY A 507 -32.18 -7.91 -5.24
CA GLY A 507 -33.18 -8.90 -4.84
C GLY A 507 -33.30 -9.06 -3.33
N GLY A 508 -32.15 -9.13 -2.62
CA GLY A 508 -32.11 -9.19 -1.15
C GLY A 508 -32.61 -7.92 -0.45
N SER A 509 -32.65 -6.79 -1.14
CA SER A 509 -33.17 -5.51 -0.63
C SER A 509 -34.70 -5.41 -0.68
N MET A 510 -35.38 -6.21 -1.51
CA MET A 510 -36.84 -6.21 -1.67
C MET A 510 -37.52 -6.71 -0.39
N LYS A 511 -38.68 -6.14 -0.09
CA LYS A 511 -39.45 -6.45 1.13
C LYS A 511 -40.58 -7.47 0.87
N LYS A 512 -41.08 -7.53 -0.37
CA LYS A 512 -42.22 -8.38 -0.75
C LYS A 512 -42.05 -8.96 -2.18
N PRO A 513 -42.62 -10.12 -2.48
CA PRO A 513 -42.45 -10.80 -3.77
C PRO A 513 -42.88 -9.96 -4.97
N SER A 514 -43.92 -9.14 -4.82
CA SER A 514 -44.44 -8.30 -5.93
C SER A 514 -43.44 -7.25 -6.45
N GLU A 515 -42.41 -6.95 -5.68
CA GLU A 515 -41.36 -6.03 -6.14
C GLU A 515 -40.48 -6.64 -7.26
N LEU A 516 -40.46 -7.97 -7.38
CA LEU A 516 -39.80 -8.67 -8.48
C LEU A 516 -40.52 -8.49 -9.84
N GLU A 517 -41.83 -8.12 -9.85
CA GLU A 517 -42.61 -7.96 -11.09
C GLU A 517 -41.97 -6.96 -12.06
N VAL A 518 -41.28 -5.93 -11.57
CA VAL A 518 -40.56 -4.94 -12.40
C VAL A 518 -39.57 -5.59 -13.38
N ALA A 519 -39.02 -6.73 -13.01
CA ALA A 519 -38.07 -7.49 -13.83
C ALA A 519 -38.70 -8.71 -14.51
N GLY A 520 -40.02 -8.85 -14.51
CA GLY A 520 -40.69 -10.06 -15.04
C GLY A 520 -40.40 -10.37 -16.50
N ALA A 521 -40.19 -9.33 -17.33
CA ALA A 521 -39.83 -9.43 -18.75
C ALA A 521 -38.29 -9.42 -19.01
N ALA A 522 -37.47 -9.30 -17.97
CA ALA A 522 -36.02 -9.25 -18.13
C ALA A 522 -35.43 -10.63 -18.55
N PRO A 523 -34.20 -10.67 -19.11
CA PRO A 523 -33.52 -11.92 -19.44
C PRO A 523 -33.45 -12.89 -18.27
N GLU A 524 -33.49 -14.20 -18.56
CA GLU A 524 -33.52 -15.28 -17.57
C GLU A 524 -32.38 -15.16 -16.55
N ALA A 525 -31.14 -14.95 -16.99
CA ALA A 525 -29.97 -14.82 -16.11
C ALA A 525 -30.11 -13.68 -15.09
N LEU A 526 -30.69 -12.55 -15.51
CA LEU A 526 -30.96 -11.41 -14.64
C LEU A 526 -32.01 -11.74 -13.58
N ARG A 527 -33.13 -12.37 -14.01
CA ARG A 527 -34.21 -12.80 -13.11
C ARG A 527 -33.71 -13.84 -12.11
N LEU A 528 -32.87 -14.79 -12.54
CA LEU A 528 -32.25 -15.79 -11.68
C LEU A 528 -31.40 -15.15 -10.58
N ALA A 529 -30.57 -14.16 -10.93
CA ALA A 529 -29.72 -13.45 -9.96
C ALA A 529 -30.56 -12.67 -8.93
N LEU A 530 -31.58 -11.93 -9.38
CA LEU A 530 -32.53 -11.23 -8.51
C LEU A 530 -33.25 -12.20 -7.56
N LEU A 531 -33.77 -13.31 -8.08
CA LEU A 531 -34.48 -14.34 -7.31
C LEU A 531 -33.55 -14.96 -6.25
N SER A 532 -32.31 -15.26 -6.62
CA SER A 532 -31.31 -15.81 -5.70
C SER A 532 -31.10 -14.87 -4.51
N GLY A 533 -30.95 -13.58 -4.77
CA GLY A 533 -30.82 -12.57 -3.72
C GLY A 533 -32.06 -12.45 -2.84
N TYR A 534 -33.25 -12.40 -3.45
CA TYR A 534 -34.51 -12.34 -2.72
C TYR A 534 -34.67 -13.52 -1.76
N LEU A 535 -34.43 -14.74 -2.24
CA LEU A 535 -34.57 -15.96 -1.43
C LEU A 535 -33.47 -16.15 -0.38
N THR A 536 -32.45 -15.31 -0.36
CA THR A 536 -31.47 -15.31 0.74
C THR A 536 -32.10 -14.87 2.06
N SER A 537 -33.06 -13.94 1.99
CA SER A 537 -33.74 -13.37 3.17
C SER A 537 -35.20 -13.72 3.31
N HIS A 538 -35.82 -14.34 2.27
CA HIS A 538 -37.24 -14.58 2.20
C HIS A 538 -37.57 -16.03 1.84
N LYS A 539 -38.76 -16.48 2.24
CA LYS A 539 -39.31 -17.78 1.80
C LYS A 539 -39.88 -17.68 0.37
N PRO A 540 -39.91 -18.79 -0.39
CA PRO A 540 -40.38 -18.80 -1.78
C PRO A 540 -41.91 -18.74 -1.92
N ALA A 541 -42.61 -18.04 -1.04
CA ALA A 541 -44.07 -17.96 -1.06
C ALA A 541 -44.56 -16.70 -1.77
N GLY A 542 -45.56 -16.82 -2.62
CA GLY A 542 -46.17 -15.68 -3.31
C GLY A 542 -45.31 -15.03 -4.39
N LEU A 543 -44.38 -15.79 -4.96
CA LEU A 543 -43.55 -15.30 -6.07
C LEU A 543 -44.40 -15.01 -7.30
N PRO A 544 -44.08 -13.94 -8.09
CA PRO A 544 -44.67 -13.74 -9.41
C PRO A 544 -44.42 -14.96 -10.31
N SER A 545 -45.37 -15.27 -11.22
CA SER A 545 -45.32 -16.49 -12.04
C SER A 545 -44.02 -16.68 -12.80
N ALA A 546 -43.46 -15.58 -13.35
CA ALA A 546 -42.18 -15.59 -14.06
C ALA A 546 -40.98 -15.99 -13.18
N PHE A 547 -41.02 -15.75 -11.88
CA PHE A 547 -40.00 -16.13 -10.91
C PHE A 547 -40.25 -17.49 -10.28
N GLN A 548 -41.52 -17.84 -10.08
CA GLN A 548 -41.89 -19.18 -9.63
C GLN A 548 -41.45 -20.23 -10.65
N SER A 549 -41.68 -19.99 -11.94
CA SER A 549 -41.24 -20.88 -13.02
C SER A 549 -39.71 -21.08 -13.02
N LEU A 550 -38.92 -20.02 -12.75
CA LEU A 550 -37.46 -20.11 -12.64
C LEU A 550 -37.02 -20.95 -11.43
N LEU A 551 -37.67 -20.76 -10.28
CA LEU A 551 -37.37 -21.55 -9.11
C LEU A 551 -37.68 -23.05 -9.38
N ASP A 552 -38.79 -23.31 -10.03
CA ASP A 552 -39.24 -24.68 -10.37
C ASP A 552 -38.32 -25.36 -11.39
N ALA A 553 -37.77 -24.59 -12.37
CA ALA A 553 -36.85 -25.08 -13.37
C ALA A 553 -35.36 -25.10 -12.91
N SER A 554 -35.06 -24.64 -11.70
CA SER A 554 -33.69 -24.56 -11.23
C SER A 554 -32.93 -25.91 -11.23
N PRO A 555 -33.54 -27.11 -10.99
CA PRO A 555 -32.83 -28.37 -11.13
C PRO A 555 -32.35 -28.67 -12.55
N GLU A 556 -33.16 -28.35 -13.55
CA GLU A 556 -32.82 -28.54 -14.98
C GLU A 556 -31.73 -27.56 -15.41
N VAL A 557 -31.84 -26.28 -15.03
CA VAL A 557 -30.82 -25.26 -15.32
C VAL A 557 -29.48 -25.64 -14.69
N ALA A 558 -29.48 -26.15 -13.47
CA ALA A 558 -28.24 -26.53 -12.76
C ALA A 558 -27.47 -27.64 -13.47
N THR A 559 -28.19 -28.61 -14.07
CA THR A 559 -27.61 -29.77 -14.73
C THR A 559 -27.39 -29.58 -16.24
N ASP A 560 -27.91 -28.51 -16.84
CA ASP A 560 -27.79 -28.22 -18.27
C ASP A 560 -26.39 -27.65 -18.61
N LYS A 561 -25.53 -28.49 -19.21
CA LYS A 561 -24.17 -28.11 -19.64
C LYS A 561 -24.14 -27.07 -20.77
N SER A 562 -25.24 -26.75 -21.41
CA SER A 562 -25.34 -25.67 -22.40
C SER A 562 -25.45 -24.27 -21.78
N LYS A 563 -25.81 -24.19 -20.49
CA LYS A 563 -25.90 -22.95 -19.72
C LYS A 563 -24.51 -22.52 -19.20
N THR A 564 -24.35 -21.22 -18.96
CA THR A 564 -23.10 -20.68 -18.38
C THR A 564 -22.90 -21.18 -16.96
N ILE A 565 -21.64 -21.24 -16.51
CA ILE A 565 -21.29 -21.67 -15.14
C ILE A 565 -21.98 -20.80 -14.11
N GLU A 566 -22.06 -19.49 -14.34
CA GLU A 566 -22.72 -18.53 -13.46
C GLU A 566 -24.22 -18.84 -13.29
N ALA A 567 -24.92 -19.08 -14.42
CA ALA A 567 -26.34 -19.42 -14.38
C ALA A 567 -26.59 -20.74 -13.66
N ARG A 568 -25.76 -21.74 -13.90
CA ARG A 568 -25.81 -23.04 -13.23
C ARG A 568 -25.52 -22.92 -11.73
N SER A 569 -24.50 -22.15 -11.34
CA SER A 569 -24.17 -21.89 -9.93
C SER A 569 -25.29 -21.18 -9.18
N VAL A 570 -25.96 -20.21 -9.82
CA VAL A 570 -27.15 -19.56 -9.24
C VAL A 570 -28.30 -20.57 -9.09
N ALA A 571 -28.53 -21.41 -10.09
CA ALA A 571 -29.56 -22.42 -10.06
C ALA A 571 -29.33 -23.43 -8.92
N VAL A 572 -28.10 -23.87 -8.65
CA VAL A 572 -27.74 -24.71 -7.50
C VAL A 572 -28.15 -24.05 -6.18
N LYS A 573 -27.86 -22.73 -6.02
CA LYS A 573 -28.27 -21.98 -4.83
C LYS A 573 -29.78 -21.92 -4.66
N LEU A 574 -30.53 -21.81 -5.77
CA LEU A 574 -31.99 -21.82 -5.76
C LEU A 574 -32.57 -23.20 -5.38
N MET A 575 -31.95 -24.29 -5.85
CA MET A 575 -32.34 -25.65 -5.51
C MET A 575 -32.34 -25.90 -4.00
N ALA A 576 -31.47 -25.24 -3.24
CA ALA A 576 -31.45 -25.32 -1.78
C ALA A 576 -32.73 -24.77 -1.12
N ARG A 577 -33.60 -24.09 -1.86
CA ARG A 577 -34.88 -23.53 -1.43
C ARG A 577 -36.09 -24.40 -1.83
N LEU A 578 -35.84 -25.41 -2.64
CA LEU A 578 -36.87 -26.41 -3.02
C LEU A 578 -36.92 -27.55 -2.02
N PRO A 579 -38.07 -28.24 -1.89
CA PRO A 579 -38.15 -29.52 -1.18
C PRO A 579 -37.15 -30.54 -1.74
N CYS A 580 -36.57 -31.38 -0.86
CA CYS A 580 -35.57 -32.38 -1.24
C CYS A 580 -36.06 -33.36 -2.33
N GLU A 581 -37.32 -33.65 -2.37
CA GLU A 581 -37.98 -34.48 -3.40
C GLU A 581 -37.82 -33.89 -4.81
N ARG A 582 -37.71 -32.57 -4.93
CA ARG A 582 -37.57 -31.86 -6.22
C ARG A 582 -36.13 -31.58 -6.60
N SER A 583 -35.23 -31.40 -5.65
CA SER A 583 -33.83 -31.01 -5.88
C SER A 583 -32.85 -32.18 -5.76
N GLY A 584 -33.21 -33.25 -5.04
CA GLY A 584 -32.28 -34.32 -4.65
C GLY A 584 -31.62 -35.05 -5.82
N GLN A 585 -32.39 -35.37 -6.88
CA GLN A 585 -31.86 -36.07 -8.06
C GLN A 585 -30.86 -35.20 -8.81
N ALA A 586 -31.13 -33.90 -8.96
CA ALA A 586 -30.23 -32.98 -9.64
C ALA A 586 -28.95 -32.75 -8.83
N LEU A 587 -29.05 -32.62 -7.50
CA LEU A 587 -27.88 -32.52 -6.61
C LEU A 587 -27.02 -33.78 -6.68
N LEU A 588 -27.62 -34.95 -6.72
CA LEU A 588 -26.89 -36.20 -6.87
C LEU A 588 -26.19 -36.29 -8.23
N THR A 589 -26.85 -35.86 -9.32
CA THR A 589 -26.24 -35.79 -10.65
C THR A 589 -25.02 -34.89 -10.68
N LEU A 590 -25.12 -33.69 -10.04
CA LEU A 590 -23.99 -32.74 -9.97
C LEU A 590 -22.83 -33.27 -9.12
N ALA A 591 -23.14 -33.94 -7.99
CA ALA A 591 -22.12 -34.48 -7.09
C ALA A 591 -21.36 -35.69 -7.68
N LEU A 592 -21.92 -36.36 -8.68
CA LEU A 592 -21.31 -37.53 -9.35
C LEU A 592 -20.67 -37.16 -10.70
N ASP A 593 -20.69 -35.90 -11.12
CA ASP A 593 -20.11 -35.44 -12.39
C ASP A 593 -18.71 -34.88 -12.15
N ASP A 594 -17.67 -35.73 -12.37
CA ASP A 594 -16.25 -35.36 -12.22
C ASP A 594 -15.79 -34.22 -13.14
N ALA A 595 -16.60 -33.81 -14.10
CA ALA A 595 -16.32 -32.71 -15.03
C ALA A 595 -16.90 -31.35 -14.59
N GLN A 596 -17.46 -31.27 -13.36
CA GLN A 596 -17.94 -30.01 -12.82
C GLN A 596 -16.74 -29.16 -12.31
N PRO A 597 -16.72 -27.85 -12.57
CA PRO A 597 -15.81 -26.95 -11.88
C PRO A 597 -16.16 -26.89 -10.39
N ASP A 598 -15.16 -26.74 -9.54
CA ASP A 598 -15.28 -26.61 -8.07
C ASP A 598 -16.23 -25.48 -7.63
#